data_560927bc32fbd817a63beee8267df95e
#
_entry.id   560927bc32fbd817a63beee8267df95e
#
_cell.length_a   1.000
_cell.length_b   1.000
_cell.length_c   1.000
_cell.angle_alpha   90.00
_cell.angle_beta   90.00
_cell.angle_gamma   90.00
#
_symmetry.space_group_name_H-M   'P 1'
#
loop_
_entity.id
_entity.type
_entity.pdbx_description
1 polymer ?
#
loop_
_entity_poly.entity_id
_entity_poly.type
_entity_poly.pdbx_seq_one_letter_code
_entity_poly.pdbx_strand_id
1 'polypeptide(L)' 'SLSTLVQMVGAGMGVTLLPDMAVNVETRSANVAIARFTDHTPTRDIGMVWRKSNPLGAQLNKVAIALSATPDT' A
#
# COMPACT_ATOMS: atom_id res chain seq x y z
N SER A 1 -14.17 7.27 1.24
CA SER A 1 -14.12 5.82 1.40
C SER A 1 -12.80 5.26 0.91
N LEU A 2 -12.47 4.06 1.33
CA LEU A 2 -11.24 3.39 0.86
C LEU A 2 -11.28 3.17 -0.64
N SER A 3 -12.43 2.84 -1.18
CA SER A 3 -12.60 2.65 -2.62
C SER A 3 -12.24 3.93 -3.39
N THR A 4 -12.69 5.08 -2.93
CA THR A 4 -12.37 6.36 -3.55
C THR A 4 -10.88 6.65 -3.48
N LEU A 5 -10.25 6.40 -2.34
CA LEU A 5 -8.80 6.59 -2.19
C LEU A 5 -8.02 5.73 -3.19
N VAL A 6 -8.40 4.48 -3.34
CA VAL A 6 -7.73 3.57 -4.27
C VAL A 6 -7.91 4.04 -5.72
N GLN A 7 -9.09 4.54 -6.09
CA GLN A 7 -9.30 5.08 -7.42
C GLN A 7 -8.42 6.31 -7.68
N MET A 8 -8.25 7.17 -6.70
CA MET A 8 -7.36 8.33 -6.80
C MET A 8 -5.91 7.89 -7.01
N VAL A 9 -5.46 6.90 -6.25
CA VAL A 9 -4.11 6.33 -6.40
C VAL A 9 -3.94 5.72 -7.78
N GLY A 10 -4.92 4.98 -8.25
CA GLY A 10 -4.90 4.38 -9.59
C GLY A 10 -4.84 5.43 -10.71
N ALA A 11 -5.32 6.63 -10.45
CA ALA A 11 -5.23 7.75 -11.38
C ALA A 11 -3.89 8.51 -11.28
N GLY A 12 -2.98 8.08 -10.42
CA GLY A 12 -1.67 8.69 -10.29
C GLY A 12 -1.60 9.81 -9.25
N MET A 13 -2.53 9.85 -8.33
CA MET A 13 -2.63 10.95 -7.35
C MET A 13 -1.91 10.67 -6.03
N GLY A 14 -0.93 9.77 -6.05
CA GLY A 14 -0.11 9.53 -4.86
C GLY A 14 -0.10 8.08 -4.41
N VAL A 15 0.18 7.87 -3.14
CA VAL A 15 0.34 6.58 -2.50
C VAL A 15 -0.58 6.55 -1.29
N THR A 16 -1.14 5.39 -0.97
CA THR A 16 -1.94 5.25 0.24
C THR A 16 -1.59 3.96 0.98
N LEU A 17 -1.98 3.91 2.24
CA LEU A 17 -1.87 2.72 3.08
C LEU A 17 -3.27 2.19 3.36
N LEU A 18 -3.42 0.88 3.28
CA LEU A 18 -4.69 0.22 3.57
C LEU A 18 -4.46 -0.91 4.57
N PRO A 19 -5.41 -1.17 5.46
CA PRO A 19 -5.39 -2.41 6.23
C PRO A 19 -5.35 -3.61 5.28
N ASP A 20 -4.57 -4.62 5.61
CA ASP A 20 -4.38 -5.77 4.72
C ASP A 20 -5.71 -6.42 4.35
N MET A 21 -6.64 -6.50 5.29
CA MET A 21 -7.95 -7.09 5.04
C MET A 21 -8.76 -6.36 3.97
N ALA A 22 -8.46 -5.08 3.72
CA ALA A 22 -9.14 -4.29 2.70
C ALA A 22 -8.43 -4.32 1.35
N VAL A 23 -7.18 -4.75 1.30
CA VAL A 23 -6.36 -4.65 0.09
C VAL A 23 -6.98 -5.39 -1.09
N ASN A 24 -7.31 -6.67 -0.90
CA ASN A 24 -7.82 -7.47 -2.01
C ASN A 24 -9.17 -6.97 -2.54
N VAL A 25 -10.03 -6.52 -1.64
CA VAL A 25 -11.37 -6.04 -2.03
C VAL A 25 -11.28 -4.70 -2.76
N GLU A 26 -10.52 -3.76 -2.19
CA GLU A 26 -10.52 -2.38 -2.68
C GLU A 26 -9.64 -2.18 -3.91
N THR A 27 -8.67 -3.08 -4.15
CA THR A 27 -7.75 -2.93 -5.28
C THR A 27 -8.10 -3.82 -6.47
N ARG A 28 -9.15 -4.59 -6.38
CA ARG A 28 -9.49 -5.63 -7.35
C ARG A 28 -9.57 -5.13 -8.79
N SER A 29 -10.14 -3.95 -9.00
CA SER A 29 -10.32 -3.39 -10.33
C SER A 29 -9.52 -2.11 -10.56
N ALA A 30 -8.55 -1.83 -9.71
CA ALA A 30 -7.72 -0.63 -9.80
C ALA A 30 -6.36 -0.95 -10.43
N ASN A 31 -5.81 0.03 -11.14
CA ASN A 31 -4.49 -0.12 -11.77
C ASN A 31 -3.39 0.25 -10.77
N VAL A 32 -3.25 -0.57 -9.74
CA VAL A 32 -2.33 -0.30 -8.63
C VAL A 32 -1.43 -1.48 -8.34
N ALA A 33 -0.25 -1.19 -7.83
CA ALA A 33 0.68 -2.16 -7.26
C ALA A 33 0.56 -2.12 -5.74
N ILE A 34 0.89 -3.22 -5.10
CA ILE A 34 0.72 -3.40 -3.66
C ILE A 34 2.00 -3.96 -3.07
N ALA A 35 2.46 -3.37 -1.97
CA ALA A 35 3.50 -3.96 -1.14
C ALA A 35 2.92 -4.13 0.26
N ARG A 36 2.96 -5.35 0.78
CA ARG A 36 2.44 -5.65 2.11
C ARG A 36 3.56 -5.61 3.13
N PHE A 37 3.25 -5.11 4.30
CA PHE A 37 4.18 -5.14 5.44
C PHE A 37 3.40 -5.27 6.74
N THR A 38 4.06 -5.83 7.75
CA THR A 38 3.48 -6.04 9.07
C THR A 38 3.82 -4.84 9.95
N ASP A 39 2.79 -4.23 10.53
CA ASP A 39 2.97 -3.24 11.57
C ASP A 39 3.51 -3.93 12.84
N HIS A 40 4.06 -3.15 13.75
CA HIS A 40 4.56 -3.66 15.04
C HIS A 40 3.46 -4.17 15.95
N THR A 41 2.22 -3.79 15.69
CA THR A 41 1.07 -4.36 16.36
C THR A 41 0.75 -5.72 15.72
N PRO A 42 0.74 -6.83 16.49
CA PRO A 42 0.62 -8.17 15.92
C PRO A 42 -0.61 -8.41 15.05
N THR A 43 -1.66 -7.61 15.19
CA THR A 43 -2.91 -7.78 14.46
C THR A 43 -3.05 -6.84 13.28
N ARG A 44 -2.01 -6.06 12.97
CA ARG A 44 -2.08 -5.05 11.91
C ARG A 44 -1.12 -5.33 10.79
N ASP A 45 -1.62 -5.96 9.75
CA ASP A 45 -0.92 -6.03 8.49
C ASP A 45 -1.42 -4.92 7.58
N ILE A 46 -0.51 -4.27 6.88
CA ILE A 46 -0.81 -3.08 6.10
C ILE A 46 -0.30 -3.28 4.67
N GLY A 47 -1.05 -2.78 3.71
CA GLY A 47 -0.61 -2.71 2.33
C GLY A 47 -0.35 -1.27 1.91
N MET A 48 0.80 -1.04 1.29
CA MET A 48 1.10 0.22 0.61
C MET A 48 0.69 0.07 -0.85
N VAL A 49 -0.06 1.03 -1.35
CA VAL A 49 -0.68 0.95 -2.67
C VAL A 49 -0.28 2.16 -3.50
N TRP A 50 0.17 1.92 -4.74
CA TRP A 50 0.52 2.98 -5.68
C TRP A 50 0.13 2.56 -7.09
N ARG A 51 0.09 3.51 -8.03
CA ARG A 51 -0.23 3.20 -9.42
C ARG A 51 0.87 2.31 -10.01
N LYS A 52 0.48 1.29 -10.76
CA LYS A 52 1.44 0.35 -11.37
C LYS A 52 2.51 1.03 -12.21
N SER A 53 2.16 2.10 -12.91
CA SER A 53 3.10 2.84 -13.76
C SER A 53 3.88 3.92 -13.03
N ASN A 54 3.77 4.02 -11.70
CA ASN A 54 4.51 5.01 -10.94
C ASN A 54 6.02 4.80 -11.13
N PRO A 55 6.76 5.82 -11.60
CA PRO A 55 8.20 5.66 -11.84
C PRO A 55 9.00 5.42 -10.56
N LEU A 56 8.42 5.68 -9.40
CA LEU A 56 9.06 5.45 -8.11
C LEU A 56 8.68 4.10 -7.49
N GLY A 57 8.08 3.19 -8.27
CA GLY A 57 7.60 1.91 -7.75
C GLY A 57 8.67 1.11 -7.01
N ALA A 58 9.88 1.03 -7.56
CA ALA A 58 10.96 0.31 -6.92
C ALA A 58 11.34 0.94 -5.57
N GLN A 59 11.38 2.25 -5.52
CA GLN A 59 11.68 2.98 -4.28
C GLN A 59 10.55 2.82 -3.26
N LEU A 60 9.30 2.84 -3.70
CA LEU A 60 8.15 2.64 -2.83
C LEU A 60 8.17 1.23 -2.22
N ASN A 61 8.53 0.24 -3.02
CA ASN A 61 8.66 -1.13 -2.52
C ASN A 61 9.76 -1.22 -1.44
N LYS A 62 10.87 -0.53 -1.64
CA LYS A 62 11.94 -0.46 -0.64
C LYS A 62 11.48 0.23 0.65
N VAL A 63 10.66 1.26 0.53
CA VAL A 63 10.09 1.93 1.70
C VAL A 63 9.21 0.96 2.50
N ALA A 64 8.37 0.18 1.82
CA ALA A 64 7.52 -0.80 2.49
C ALA A 64 8.36 -1.85 3.23
N ILE A 65 9.44 -2.33 2.60
CA ILE A 65 10.35 -3.28 3.23
C ILE A 65 11.02 -2.65 4.45
N ALA A 66 11.46 -1.42 4.35
CA ALA A 66 12.09 -0.70 5.45
C ALA A 66 11.14 -0.51 6.62
N LEU A 67 9.88 -0.19 6.36
CA LEU A 67 8.86 -0.06 7.40
C LEU A 67 8.62 -1.39 8.10
N SER A 68 8.60 -2.49 7.34
CA SER A 68 8.46 -3.84 7.91
C SER A 68 9.61 -4.18 8.87
N ALA A 69 10.80 -3.69 8.58
CA ALA A 69 12.00 -4.01 9.36
C ALA A 69 12.23 -3.04 10.53
N THR A 70 11.47 -1.95 10.62
CA THR A 70 11.66 -0.95 11.67
C THR A 70 11.29 -1.52 13.03
N PRO A 71 12.19 -1.47 14.02
CA PRO A 71 11.88 -1.97 15.34
C PRO A 71 10.80 -1.11 16.03
N ASP A 72 10.01 -1.76 16.85
CA ASP A 72 9.03 -1.10 17.70
C ASP A 72 9.74 -0.63 18.96
N THR A 73 9.88 0.66 19.14
CA THR A 73 10.53 1.22 20.33
C THR A 73 9.61 2.11 21.14
#